data_e86f3bc932733e2e1e23c38f72faca80
#
_entry.id   e86f3bc932733e2e1e23c38f72faca80
#
_cell.length_a   1.000
_cell.length_b   1.000
_cell.length_c   1.000
_cell.angle_alpha   90.00
_cell.angle_beta   90.00
_cell.angle_gamma   90.00
#
_symmetry.space_group_name_H-M   'P 1'
#
loop_
_entity.id
_entity.type
_entity.pdbx_description
1 polymer ?
#
loop_
_entity_poly.entity_id
_entity_poly.type
_entity_poly.pdbx_seq_one_letter_code
_entity_poly.pdbx_strand_id
1 'polypeptide(L)'
;VANNDEALLSPSRQIIKNFFENKFGVTGLVTFILIFVIVFGVSSRGNYSEFAHETTLQNLSPSRNYLKVDKNLDVSKIETIQSGVSYSVALDSDGKVHFWGTNPTRINISEIVEKTEGKNVVQLVSGDRHVLALTDQNEIIGAGLNNFDQANVNFDLGQKIGSKKIKKIGAGVSYSVV
;
A
#
# COMPACT_ATOMS: atom_id res chain seq x y z
N VAL A 1 -8.22 -39.11 -59.58
CA VAL A 1 -6.87 -39.29 -59.04
C VAL A 1 -6.96 -38.68 -57.66
N ALA A 2 -7.19 -39.49 -56.62
CA ALA A 2 -7.20 -39.04 -55.22
C ALA A 2 -5.75 -38.70 -54.81
N ASN A 3 -5.56 -37.52 -54.22
CA ASN A 3 -4.27 -37.03 -53.79
C ASN A 3 -3.74 -37.95 -52.67
N ASN A 4 -2.73 -38.76 -52.99
CA ASN A 4 -2.06 -39.67 -52.03
C ASN A 4 -1.21 -38.94 -50.94
N ASP A 5 -1.20 -37.63 -50.95
CA ASP A 5 -0.39 -36.84 -50.01
C ASP A 5 -0.97 -36.80 -48.59
N GLU A 6 -2.26 -37.12 -48.40
CA GLU A 6 -2.90 -37.13 -47.08
C GLU A 6 -2.53 -38.36 -46.22
N ALA A 7 -2.11 -39.46 -46.85
CA ALA A 7 -1.78 -40.69 -46.13
C ALA A 7 -0.41 -40.65 -45.40
N LEU A 8 0.40 -39.62 -45.63
CA LEU A 8 1.76 -39.50 -45.10
C LEU A 8 1.89 -38.53 -43.91
N LEU A 9 0.78 -37.88 -43.52
CA LEU A 9 0.81 -36.98 -42.34
C LEU A 9 0.68 -37.78 -41.05
N SER A 10 1.52 -37.46 -40.06
CA SER A 10 1.36 -38.04 -38.75
C SER A 10 -0.02 -37.69 -38.17
N PRO A 11 -0.64 -38.55 -37.32
CA PRO A 11 -1.98 -38.34 -36.78
C PRO A 11 -2.16 -36.96 -36.15
N SER A 12 -1.14 -36.44 -35.46
CA SER A 12 -1.13 -35.12 -34.86
C SER A 12 -1.26 -33.98 -35.88
N ARG A 13 -0.56 -34.08 -37.00
CA ARG A 13 -0.65 -33.07 -38.08
C ARG A 13 -1.99 -33.07 -38.75
N GLN A 14 -2.61 -34.22 -38.86
CA GLN A 14 -3.93 -34.37 -39.48
C GLN A 14 -5.01 -33.74 -38.58
N ILE A 15 -4.92 -33.93 -37.25
CA ILE A 15 -5.81 -33.29 -36.28
C ILE A 15 -5.69 -31.77 -36.34
N ILE A 16 -4.46 -31.25 -36.40
CA ILE A 16 -4.21 -29.81 -36.48
C ILE A 16 -4.77 -29.24 -37.77
N LYS A 17 -4.53 -29.88 -38.90
CA LYS A 17 -5.06 -29.47 -40.22
C LYS A 17 -6.60 -29.42 -40.20
N ASN A 18 -7.25 -30.48 -39.75
CA ASN A 18 -8.71 -30.55 -39.64
C ASN A 18 -9.29 -29.48 -38.71
N PHE A 19 -8.58 -29.17 -37.63
CA PHE A 19 -9.00 -28.12 -36.73
C PHE A 19 -8.98 -26.72 -37.39
N PHE A 20 -7.91 -26.39 -38.13
CA PHE A 20 -7.82 -25.11 -38.83
C PHE A 20 -8.73 -25.00 -40.06
N GLU A 21 -9.14 -26.11 -40.65
CA GLU A 21 -10.15 -26.15 -41.71
C GLU A 21 -11.58 -25.92 -41.14
N ASN A 22 -11.78 -26.18 -39.86
CA ASN A 22 -13.06 -25.96 -39.21
C ASN A 22 -13.20 -24.49 -38.80
N LYS A 23 -13.95 -23.70 -39.56
CA LYS A 23 -14.18 -22.28 -39.32
C LYS A 23 -14.75 -21.99 -37.93
N PHE A 24 -15.63 -22.85 -37.41
CA PHE A 24 -16.19 -22.72 -36.08
C PHE A 24 -15.14 -22.96 -34.98
N GLY A 25 -14.26 -23.95 -35.15
CA GLY A 25 -13.17 -24.23 -34.23
C GLY A 25 -12.18 -23.06 -34.14
N VAL A 26 -11.79 -22.54 -35.32
CA VAL A 26 -10.88 -21.37 -35.38
C VAL A 26 -11.53 -20.11 -34.76
N THR A 27 -12.80 -19.85 -35.06
CA THR A 27 -13.52 -18.72 -34.47
C THR A 27 -13.59 -18.83 -32.95
N GLY A 28 -13.90 -20.02 -32.40
CA GLY A 28 -13.92 -20.28 -30.98
C GLY A 28 -12.55 -20.05 -30.33
N LEU A 29 -11.48 -20.50 -30.93
CA LEU A 29 -10.12 -20.27 -30.41
C LEU A 29 -9.74 -18.80 -30.42
N VAL A 30 -10.02 -18.07 -31.49
CA VAL A 30 -9.77 -16.62 -31.56
C VAL A 30 -10.54 -15.86 -30.49
N THR A 31 -11.83 -16.19 -30.33
CA THR A 31 -12.69 -15.58 -29.31
C THR A 31 -12.14 -15.87 -27.89
N PHE A 32 -11.71 -17.10 -27.64
CA PHE A 32 -11.13 -17.48 -26.35
C PHE A 32 -9.84 -16.70 -26.07
N ILE A 33 -8.93 -16.60 -27.05
CA ILE A 33 -7.68 -15.82 -26.90
C ILE A 33 -8.01 -14.35 -26.64
N LEU A 34 -8.98 -13.79 -27.35
CA LEU A 34 -9.37 -12.39 -27.20
C LEU A 34 -9.93 -12.12 -25.79
N ILE A 35 -10.81 -12.97 -25.30
CA ILE A 35 -11.34 -12.89 -23.91
C ILE A 35 -10.17 -13.04 -22.91
N PHE A 36 -9.28 -13.99 -23.12
CA PHE A 36 -8.13 -14.21 -22.26
C PHE A 36 -7.22 -12.96 -22.19
N VAL A 37 -6.92 -12.35 -23.34
CA VAL A 37 -6.13 -11.11 -23.41
C VAL A 37 -6.85 -9.95 -22.72
N ILE A 38 -8.17 -9.82 -22.90
CA ILE A 38 -8.95 -8.77 -22.22
C ILE A 38 -8.93 -9.00 -20.70
N VAL A 39 -9.25 -10.20 -20.25
CA VAL A 39 -9.36 -10.50 -18.81
C VAL A 39 -8.00 -10.41 -18.11
N PHE A 40 -6.96 -10.96 -18.68
CA PHE A 40 -5.63 -10.98 -18.05
C PHE A 40 -4.76 -9.80 -18.43
N GLY A 41 -4.85 -9.30 -19.66
CA GLY A 41 -4.04 -8.19 -20.14
C GLY A 41 -4.52 -6.82 -19.65
N VAL A 42 -5.82 -6.60 -19.57
CA VAL A 42 -6.41 -5.36 -19.04
C VAL A 42 -6.36 -5.38 -17.51
N SER A 43 -6.66 -6.56 -16.90
CA SER A 43 -6.64 -6.73 -15.45
C SER A 43 -5.25 -6.50 -14.86
N SER A 44 -4.18 -6.83 -15.57
CA SER A 44 -2.81 -6.60 -15.11
C SER A 44 -2.37 -5.12 -15.16
N ARG A 45 -3.11 -4.27 -15.88
CA ARG A 45 -2.87 -2.82 -15.97
C ARG A 45 -3.82 -1.99 -15.12
N GLY A 46 -4.86 -2.59 -14.55
CA GLY A 46 -5.80 -1.91 -13.68
C GLY A 46 -5.14 -1.53 -12.35
N ASN A 47 -5.14 -0.25 -12.00
CA ASN A 47 -4.88 0.20 -10.65
C ASN A 47 -6.04 -0.26 -9.76
N TYR A 48 -5.91 -1.43 -9.16
CA TYR A 48 -6.89 -1.98 -8.21
C TYR A 48 -6.99 -1.18 -6.90
N SER A 49 -6.22 -0.11 -6.74
CA SER A 49 -6.10 0.63 -5.49
C SER A 49 -7.33 1.46 -5.11
N GLU A 50 -8.22 1.79 -6.06
CA GLU A 50 -9.34 2.69 -5.76
C GLU A 50 -10.64 1.99 -5.36
N PHE A 51 -10.77 0.68 -5.60
CA PHE A 51 -12.02 -0.08 -5.37
C PHE A 51 -11.91 -1.19 -4.33
N ALA A 52 -10.74 -1.39 -3.74
CA ALA A 52 -10.61 -2.36 -2.67
C ALA A 52 -11.25 -1.81 -1.39
N HIS A 53 -12.50 -2.19 -1.14
CA HIS A 53 -13.08 -2.03 0.19
C HIS A 53 -12.15 -2.67 1.22
N GLU A 54 -11.94 -2.00 2.36
CA GLU A 54 -11.07 -2.46 3.46
C GLU A 54 -11.32 -3.91 3.89
N THR A 55 -12.53 -4.42 3.69
CA THR A 55 -12.91 -5.81 3.97
C THR A 55 -12.37 -6.84 2.98
N THR A 56 -12.02 -6.43 1.76
CA THR A 56 -11.46 -7.34 0.74
C THR A 56 -9.93 -7.43 0.79
N LEU A 57 -9.26 -6.49 1.49
CA LEU A 57 -7.80 -6.46 1.60
C LEU A 57 -7.21 -7.63 2.40
N GLN A 58 -8.01 -8.26 3.27
CA GLN A 58 -7.55 -9.37 4.12
C GLN A 58 -7.15 -10.64 3.36
N ASN A 59 -7.59 -10.79 2.11
CA ASN A 59 -7.35 -11.98 1.29
C ASN A 59 -6.62 -11.70 -0.03
N LEU A 60 -6.16 -10.47 -0.26
CA LEU A 60 -5.40 -10.16 -1.46
C LEU A 60 -3.95 -10.60 -1.32
N SER A 61 -3.49 -11.34 -2.32
CA SER A 61 -2.08 -11.64 -2.51
C SER A 61 -1.28 -10.32 -2.51
N PRO A 62 -0.11 -10.25 -1.89
CA PRO A 62 0.68 -9.03 -1.86
C PRO A 62 0.96 -8.55 -3.30
N SER A 63 0.30 -7.47 -3.70
CA SER A 63 0.56 -6.86 -5.00
C SER A 63 1.74 -5.90 -4.88
N ARG A 64 2.55 -5.79 -5.94
CA ARG A 64 3.68 -4.84 -6.00
C ARG A 64 3.29 -3.38 -5.76
N ASN A 65 2.00 -3.05 -5.82
CA ASN A 65 1.50 -1.69 -5.67
C ASN A 65 1.27 -1.27 -4.21
N TYR A 66 1.17 -2.23 -3.27
CA TYR A 66 1.00 -1.91 -1.85
C TYR A 66 2.30 -1.48 -1.17
N LEU A 67 3.43 -1.79 -1.78
CA LEU A 67 4.76 -1.41 -1.28
C LEU A 67 5.39 -0.34 -2.17
N LYS A 68 4.69 0.76 -2.44
CA LYS A 68 5.36 1.95 -2.95
C LYS A 68 6.12 2.62 -1.80
N VAL A 69 7.14 1.94 -1.34
CA VAL A 69 8.21 2.59 -0.60
C VAL A 69 8.84 3.59 -1.56
N ASP A 70 9.09 4.80 -1.10
CA ASP A 70 9.84 5.78 -1.88
C ASP A 70 11.14 5.13 -2.35
N LYS A 71 11.36 5.11 -3.67
CA LYS A 71 12.55 4.50 -4.26
C LYS A 71 13.85 5.18 -3.83
N ASN A 72 13.73 6.39 -3.30
CA ASN A 72 14.85 7.20 -2.82
C ASN A 72 15.08 7.03 -1.30
N LEU A 73 14.28 6.19 -0.63
CA LEU A 73 14.44 5.92 0.79
C LEU A 73 15.72 5.11 1.01
N ASP A 74 16.67 5.70 1.71
CA ASP A 74 17.84 4.99 2.20
C ASP A 74 17.45 4.14 3.41
N VAL A 75 17.17 2.86 3.16
CA VAL A 75 16.75 1.93 4.20
C VAL A 75 17.82 1.69 5.28
N SER A 76 19.09 2.00 4.99
CA SER A 76 20.18 1.88 5.97
C SER A 76 20.08 2.92 7.09
N LYS A 77 19.37 4.02 6.85
CA LYS A 77 19.16 5.09 7.81
C LYS A 77 17.92 4.90 8.68
N ILE A 78 17.06 3.92 8.39
CA ILE A 78 15.83 3.72 9.16
C ILE A 78 16.15 3.18 10.55
N GLU A 79 15.76 3.95 11.57
CA GLU A 79 15.92 3.58 12.98
C GLU A 79 14.67 2.90 13.54
N THR A 80 13.48 3.40 13.15
CA THR A 80 12.21 2.91 13.70
C THR A 80 11.18 2.79 12.60
N ILE A 81 10.40 1.70 12.62
CA ILE A 81 9.24 1.48 11.77
C ILE A 81 8.04 1.23 12.68
N GLN A 82 6.93 1.91 12.38
CA GLN A 82 5.65 1.77 13.07
C GLN A 82 4.55 1.51 12.05
N SER A 83 3.53 0.75 12.43
CA SER A 83 2.42 0.40 11.54
C SER A 83 1.07 0.69 12.20
N GLY A 84 0.15 1.20 11.41
CA GLY A 84 -1.28 1.30 11.72
C GLY A 84 -2.09 0.39 10.82
N VAL A 85 -3.42 0.69 10.73
CA VAL A 85 -4.35 -0.05 9.89
C VAL A 85 -4.14 0.28 8.46
N SER A 86 -3.55 -0.04 7.56
CA SER A 86 -3.38 0.31 6.13
C SER A 86 -2.22 1.24 5.82
N TYR A 87 -1.41 1.58 6.79
CA TYR A 87 -0.26 2.45 6.59
C TYR A 87 0.94 2.03 7.45
N SER A 88 2.09 2.52 7.09
CA SER A 88 3.31 2.43 7.88
C SER A 88 4.04 3.78 7.85
N VAL A 89 4.74 4.07 8.93
CA VAL A 89 5.61 5.24 9.05
C VAL A 89 6.97 4.81 9.55
N ALA A 90 8.02 5.49 9.14
CA ALA A 90 9.35 5.28 9.65
C ALA A 90 10.01 6.60 10.04
N LEU A 91 10.91 6.49 10.98
CA LEU A 91 11.83 7.54 11.39
C LEU A 91 13.24 7.13 10.96
N ASP A 92 13.94 8.04 10.30
CA ASP A 92 15.34 7.84 9.97
C ASP A 92 16.29 8.52 10.97
N SER A 93 17.56 8.20 10.87
CA SER A 93 18.63 8.75 11.74
C SER A 93 18.84 10.25 11.58
N ASP A 94 18.31 10.86 10.53
CA ASP A 94 18.35 12.31 10.32
C ASP A 94 17.13 13.01 10.95
N GLY A 95 16.28 12.28 11.68
CA GLY A 95 15.07 12.78 12.33
C GLY A 95 13.92 13.04 11.37
N LYS A 96 13.96 12.49 10.15
CA LYS A 96 12.93 12.67 9.13
C LYS A 96 11.91 11.55 9.18
N VAL A 97 10.65 11.92 8.99
CA VAL A 97 9.52 10.97 8.95
C VAL A 97 9.20 10.59 7.52
N HIS A 98 9.00 9.31 7.30
CA HIS A 98 8.57 8.73 6.04
C HIS A 98 7.21 8.04 6.21
N PHE A 99 6.40 8.07 5.15
CA PHE A 99 5.07 7.48 5.13
C PHE A 99 4.89 6.63 3.87
N TRP A 100 4.25 5.47 4.02
CA TRP A 100 3.76 4.66 2.91
C TRP A 100 2.50 3.89 3.30
N GLY A 101 1.75 3.48 2.30
CA GLY A 101 0.45 2.86 2.46
C GLY A 101 -0.68 3.76 2.01
N THR A 102 -1.86 3.57 2.56
CA THR A 102 -3.07 4.31 2.20
C THR A 102 -3.63 5.03 3.40
N ASN A 103 -4.12 6.25 3.18
CA ASN A 103 -4.92 6.93 4.18
C ASN A 103 -6.31 6.28 4.25
N PRO A 104 -6.82 5.95 5.45
CA PRO A 104 -8.21 5.55 5.62
C PRO A 104 -9.16 6.66 5.12
N THR A 105 -10.36 6.28 4.70
CA THR A 105 -11.35 7.23 4.18
C THR A 105 -11.57 8.42 5.13
N ARG A 106 -11.40 9.63 4.62
CA ARG A 106 -11.53 10.91 5.34
C ARG A 106 -10.52 11.15 6.46
N ILE A 107 -9.44 10.38 6.52
CA ILE A 107 -8.37 10.52 7.51
C ILE A 107 -7.07 10.74 6.76
N ASN A 108 -6.38 11.84 7.01
CA ASN A 108 -5.10 12.15 6.37
C ASN A 108 -3.94 11.91 7.35
N ILE A 109 -3.37 10.72 7.33
CA ILE A 109 -2.23 10.36 8.18
C ILE A 109 -0.91 10.80 7.52
N SER A 110 -0.85 10.80 6.19
CA SER A 110 0.34 11.19 5.43
C SER A 110 0.77 12.64 5.69
N GLU A 111 -0.13 13.51 6.19
CA GLU A 111 0.20 14.88 6.56
C GLU A 111 1.26 14.97 7.69
N ILE A 112 1.55 13.86 8.39
CA ILE A 112 2.63 13.84 9.38
C ILE A 112 3.97 14.21 8.76
N VAL A 113 4.21 13.82 7.51
CA VAL A 113 5.45 14.13 6.80
C VAL A 113 5.58 15.64 6.59
N GLU A 114 4.51 16.30 6.14
CA GLU A 114 4.48 17.75 5.93
C GLU A 114 4.59 18.52 7.26
N LYS A 115 3.86 18.06 8.29
CA LYS A 115 3.87 18.69 9.62
C LYS A 115 5.22 18.58 10.33
N THR A 116 6.01 17.58 10.02
CA THR A 116 7.35 17.36 10.59
C THR A 116 8.47 17.88 9.72
N GLU A 117 8.16 18.43 8.54
CA GLU A 117 9.18 18.96 7.64
C GLU A 117 10.01 20.06 8.33
N GLY A 118 11.33 19.97 8.22
CA GLY A 118 12.27 20.88 8.85
C GLY A 118 12.39 20.75 10.37
N LYS A 119 11.76 19.75 10.97
CA LYS A 119 11.86 19.46 12.42
C LYS A 119 12.67 18.18 12.65
N ASN A 120 13.43 18.14 13.74
CA ASN A 120 14.15 16.94 14.13
C ASN A 120 13.26 16.09 15.03
N VAL A 121 12.69 15.02 14.48
CA VAL A 121 11.87 14.06 15.22
C VAL A 121 12.78 13.08 15.95
N VAL A 122 12.54 12.90 17.24
CA VAL A 122 13.31 12.00 18.11
C VAL A 122 12.55 10.75 18.53
N GLN A 123 11.23 10.75 18.34
CA GLN A 123 10.39 9.57 18.57
C GLN A 123 9.16 9.62 17.66
N LEU A 124 8.83 8.47 17.08
CA LEU A 124 7.64 8.28 16.23
C LEU A 124 6.86 7.11 16.77
N VAL A 125 5.54 7.26 16.94
CA VAL A 125 4.63 6.20 17.37
C VAL A 125 3.35 6.21 16.55
N SER A 126 2.78 5.04 16.34
CA SER A 126 1.59 4.84 15.51
C SER A 126 0.51 4.12 16.30
N GLY A 127 -0.70 4.67 16.27
CA GLY A 127 -1.92 3.97 16.64
C GLY A 127 -2.59 3.34 15.40
N ASP A 128 -3.82 2.88 15.53
CA ASP A 128 -4.57 2.30 14.42
C ASP A 128 -4.74 3.29 13.26
N ARG A 129 -5.19 4.50 13.55
CA ARG A 129 -5.57 5.52 12.57
C ARG A 129 -5.02 6.91 12.88
N HIS A 130 -4.00 7.01 13.72
CA HIS A 130 -3.30 8.24 14.04
C HIS A 130 -1.82 7.97 14.28
N VAL A 131 -1.02 8.99 14.15
CA VAL A 131 0.42 8.94 14.39
C VAL A 131 0.85 10.17 15.19
N LEU A 132 1.83 9.99 16.04
CA LEU A 132 2.44 11.06 16.81
C LEU A 132 3.95 11.07 16.60
N ALA A 133 4.51 12.25 16.47
CA ALA A 133 5.93 12.51 16.42
C ALA A 133 6.32 13.45 17.58
N LEU A 134 7.36 13.10 18.32
CA LEU A 134 7.98 13.96 19.32
C LEU A 134 9.24 14.57 18.72
N THR A 135 9.37 15.88 18.80
CA THR A 135 10.56 16.60 18.33
C THR A 135 11.57 16.83 19.46
N ASP A 136 12.80 17.14 19.10
CA ASP A 136 13.87 17.54 20.03
C ASP A 136 13.54 18.86 20.77
N GLN A 137 12.62 19.66 20.21
CA GLN A 137 12.10 20.88 20.82
C GLN A 137 10.96 20.61 21.81
N ASN A 138 10.71 19.36 22.17
CA ASN A 138 9.66 18.97 23.11
C ASN A 138 8.23 19.22 22.59
N GLU A 139 8.05 19.28 21.29
CA GLU A 139 6.77 19.43 20.62
C GLU A 139 6.22 18.07 20.21
N ILE A 140 4.91 17.82 20.41
CA ILE A 140 4.23 16.66 19.89
C ILE A 140 3.42 17.09 18.67
N ILE A 141 3.64 16.42 17.56
CA ILE A 141 2.95 16.62 16.29
C ILE A 141 2.11 15.38 16.02
N GLY A 142 0.83 15.56 15.79
CA GLY A 142 -0.09 14.47 15.48
C GLY A 142 -0.75 14.62 14.13
N ALA A 143 -1.08 13.48 13.53
CA ALA A 143 -1.83 13.37 12.28
C ALA A 143 -2.78 12.18 12.30
N GLY A 144 -3.85 12.27 11.55
CA GLY A 144 -4.82 11.20 11.40
C GLY A 144 -6.11 11.41 12.18
N LEU A 145 -6.74 10.33 12.63
CA LEU A 145 -8.01 10.36 13.35
C LEU A 145 -7.87 11.11 14.68
N ASN A 146 -8.80 12.04 14.93
CA ASN A 146 -8.76 12.90 16.12
C ASN A 146 -10.15 13.07 16.80
N ASN A 147 -11.02 12.10 16.69
CA ASN A 147 -12.37 12.18 17.29
C ASN A 147 -12.37 12.18 18.82
N PHE A 148 -11.27 11.75 19.44
CA PHE A 148 -11.06 11.67 20.89
C PHE A 148 -9.80 12.44 21.31
N ASP A 149 -9.39 13.45 20.55
CA ASP A 149 -8.16 14.23 20.73
C ASP A 149 -6.86 13.41 20.75
N GLN A 150 -6.90 12.19 20.21
CA GLN A 150 -5.76 11.29 20.20
C GLN A 150 -4.59 11.77 19.31
N ALA A 151 -4.86 12.60 18.29
CA ALA A 151 -3.83 13.23 17.48
C ALA A 151 -3.52 14.69 17.89
N ASN A 152 -4.22 15.25 18.88
CA ASN A 152 -4.03 16.62 19.36
C ASN A 152 -3.68 16.65 20.85
N VAL A 153 -2.53 16.14 21.19
CA VAL A 153 -2.08 15.96 22.58
C VAL A 153 -1.56 17.26 23.24
N ASN A 154 -1.33 18.30 22.45
CA ASN A 154 -0.69 19.52 22.94
C ASN A 154 -1.58 20.38 23.85
N PHE A 155 -2.92 20.28 23.74
CA PHE A 155 -3.83 21.16 24.47
C PHE A 155 -3.77 20.96 25.98
N ASP A 156 -3.69 19.71 26.44
CA ASP A 156 -3.66 19.39 27.87
C ASP A 156 -2.24 19.36 28.47
N LEU A 157 -1.23 19.14 27.62
CA LEU A 157 0.14 18.95 28.07
C LEU A 157 0.80 20.22 28.56
N GLY A 158 0.58 21.36 27.91
CA GLY A 158 1.16 22.64 28.30
C GLY A 158 0.79 23.04 29.74
N GLN A 159 -0.41 22.65 30.20
CA GLN A 159 -0.87 22.91 31.56
C GLN A 159 -0.33 21.89 32.59
N LYS A 160 -0.11 20.64 32.18
CA LYS A 160 0.28 19.54 33.08
C LYS A 160 1.78 19.35 33.24
N ILE A 161 2.55 19.60 32.20
CA ILE A 161 4.01 19.34 32.21
C ILE A 161 4.81 20.60 32.51
N GLY A 162 4.29 21.80 32.21
CA GLY A 162 5.03 23.06 32.39
C GLY A 162 6.34 23.02 31.57
N SER A 163 7.47 23.26 32.22
CA SER A 163 8.81 23.24 31.61
C SER A 163 9.46 21.86 31.60
N LYS A 164 8.77 20.78 31.98
CA LYS A 164 9.33 19.42 31.98
C LYS A 164 9.52 18.89 30.57
N LYS A 165 10.61 18.14 30.38
CA LYS A 165 10.88 17.48 29.12
C LYS A 165 10.10 16.18 29.00
N ILE A 166 9.42 15.99 27.86
CA ILE A 166 8.76 14.74 27.52
C ILE A 166 9.84 13.68 27.26
N LYS A 167 9.72 12.55 27.93
CA LYS A 167 10.67 11.45 27.76
C LYS A 167 10.23 10.46 26.71
N LYS A 168 8.93 10.15 26.67
CA LYS A 168 8.36 9.16 25.77
C LYS A 168 6.92 9.49 25.45
N ILE A 169 6.52 9.10 24.25
CA ILE A 169 5.13 9.09 23.79
C ILE A 169 4.72 7.68 23.43
N GLY A 170 3.42 7.39 23.47
CA GLY A 170 2.83 6.12 23.07
C GLY A 170 1.50 6.36 22.37
N ALA A 171 1.10 5.42 21.51
CA ALA A 171 -0.18 5.45 20.83
C ALA A 171 -0.84 4.07 20.87
N GLY A 172 -2.14 4.05 21.12
CA GLY A 172 -2.98 2.86 21.06
C GLY A 172 -4.02 2.98 19.96
N VAL A 173 -5.09 2.19 20.04
CA VAL A 173 -6.15 2.20 19.00
C VAL A 173 -6.78 3.58 18.84
N SER A 174 -7.22 4.18 19.95
CA SER A 174 -7.94 5.47 19.96
C SER A 174 -7.49 6.39 21.09
N TYR A 175 -6.30 6.19 21.62
CA TYR A 175 -5.73 7.01 22.70
C TYR A 175 -4.24 7.20 22.51
N SER A 176 -3.72 8.24 23.16
CA SER A 176 -2.31 8.57 23.21
C SER A 176 -1.84 8.77 24.63
N VAL A 177 -0.58 8.48 24.88
CA VAL A 177 0.06 8.56 26.21
C VAL A 177 1.35 9.36 26.09
N VAL A 178 1.60 10.20 27.11
CA VAL A 178 2.79 11.04 27.21
C VAL A 178 3.42 10.86 28.59
#